data_0d5e2227fe6951ddc88f0ac6d74f5d93
#
_entry.id   0d5e2227fe6951ddc88f0ac6d74f5d93
#
_cell.length_a   1.000
_cell.length_b   1.000
_cell.length_c   1.000
_cell.angle_alpha   90.00
_cell.angle_beta   90.00
_cell.angle_gamma   90.00
#
_symmetry.space_group_name_H-M   'P 1'
#
loop_
_entity.id
_entity.type
_entity.pdbx_description
1 polymer ?
#
loop_
_entity_poly.entity_id
_entity_poly.type
_entity_poly.pdbx_seq_one_letter_code
_entity_poly.pdbx_strand_id
1 'polypeptide(L)'
;MLNKKTMKDIDVKGKRVFVRVDFNVPMADGAITDETRIRAAIPTIEYLVEQGAKVILASHLGRPKGEVKEDMRLTAVGVRLAELMGKPVTKLNESIGQEVEEAVANMQDGDMMLLENVRFHAGEEKNDAALAEQFAKLADVYVNDAFGAAHRAHASTEGIAKHVPAVSGFLMQKELDVLGKALSKPEHPFTAIIGGAKVKDKIGVIESLLEKVDHLIIGGGLSFTFIKAQGYDIGKSLLEEDKIDLAKSFIEKAKAKGVQLHMPIDAVVANEFSKDAETKIVDVDAIPADWMGLDIGPKTAANYAEVIKDSKLIIWNGPMGVFEMDKFANGTKTVAEAMATTAGYTVIGGGDSAAAVEKFEVADKMDHISTGGGASLELMEGKELPGIVALNDK
;
A
#
# COMPACT_ATOMS: atom_id res chain seq x y z
N MET A 1 -15.54 11.21 -5.31
CA MET A 1 -14.56 11.08 -4.22
C MET A 1 -13.12 11.22 -4.70
N LEU A 2 -12.80 10.69 -5.87
CA LEU A 2 -11.39 10.62 -6.32
C LEU A 2 -10.95 11.76 -7.24
N ASN A 3 -11.86 12.65 -7.65
CA ASN A 3 -11.53 13.80 -8.49
C ASN A 3 -11.12 15.00 -7.62
N LYS A 4 -9.88 14.94 -7.13
CA LYS A 4 -9.35 15.92 -6.16
C LYS A 4 -8.39 16.90 -6.82
N LYS A 5 -8.35 18.12 -6.27
CA LYS A 5 -7.36 19.12 -6.66
C LYS A 5 -5.94 18.62 -6.33
N THR A 6 -5.01 18.99 -7.19
CA THR A 6 -3.57 18.71 -7.01
C THR A 6 -2.82 20.00 -6.72
N MET A 7 -1.55 19.91 -6.39
CA MET A 7 -0.67 21.06 -6.22
C MET A 7 -0.66 22.01 -7.42
N LYS A 8 -0.90 21.46 -8.63
CA LYS A 8 -0.90 22.24 -9.87
C LYS A 8 -2.17 23.06 -10.06
N ASP A 9 -3.22 22.75 -9.31
CA ASP A 9 -4.51 23.45 -9.39
C ASP A 9 -4.59 24.70 -8.52
N ILE A 10 -3.54 25.00 -7.75
CA ILE A 10 -3.45 26.18 -6.88
C ILE A 10 -2.11 26.88 -7.02
N ASP A 11 -2.09 28.18 -6.65
CA ASP A 11 -0.84 28.92 -6.58
C ASP A 11 -0.16 28.69 -5.23
N VAL A 12 1.09 28.25 -5.24
CA VAL A 12 1.89 27.98 -4.04
C VAL A 12 3.06 28.95 -3.86
N LYS A 13 3.31 29.85 -4.83
CA LYS A 13 4.43 30.77 -4.79
C LYS A 13 4.39 31.68 -3.56
N GLY A 14 5.48 31.69 -2.82
CA GLY A 14 5.59 32.50 -1.59
C GLY A 14 4.74 32.02 -0.42
N LYS A 15 3.99 30.94 -0.58
CA LYS A 15 3.09 30.42 0.45
C LYS A 15 3.77 29.39 1.33
N ARG A 16 3.33 29.33 2.58
CA ARG A 16 3.72 28.28 3.53
C ARG A 16 2.92 27.03 3.21
N VAL A 17 3.57 25.99 2.75
CA VAL A 17 2.93 24.74 2.34
C VAL A 17 3.30 23.64 3.32
N PHE A 18 2.32 23.18 4.07
CA PHE A 18 2.47 22.03 4.97
C PHE A 18 2.26 20.77 4.16
N VAL A 19 3.33 19.99 4.01
CA VAL A 19 3.31 18.76 3.20
C VAL A 19 3.36 17.54 4.12
N ARG A 20 2.27 16.78 4.15
CA ARG A 20 2.26 15.51 4.87
C ARG A 20 2.85 14.44 3.97
N VAL A 21 4.04 14.00 4.33
CA VAL A 21 4.79 12.95 3.62
C VAL A 21 4.78 11.66 4.44
N ASP A 22 5.18 10.58 3.82
CA ASP A 22 5.42 9.29 4.50
C ASP A 22 6.93 9.02 4.53
N PHE A 23 7.56 9.45 5.62
CA PHE A 23 8.96 9.20 5.93
C PHE A 23 9.10 8.13 7.03
N ASN A 24 8.09 7.29 7.18
CA ASN A 24 8.13 6.14 8.09
C ASN A 24 9.01 5.04 7.48
N VAL A 25 10.31 5.27 7.50
CA VAL A 25 11.31 4.38 6.92
C VAL A 25 11.79 3.34 7.94
N PRO A 26 12.17 2.14 7.50
CA PRO A 26 12.78 1.17 8.39
C PRO A 26 14.18 1.65 8.85
N MET A 27 14.43 1.50 10.13
CA MET A 27 15.67 1.91 10.76
C MET A 27 16.27 0.77 11.59
N ALA A 28 17.59 0.71 11.63
CA ALA A 28 18.33 -0.21 12.47
C ALA A 28 19.54 0.53 13.06
N ASP A 29 19.68 0.49 14.38
CA ASP A 29 20.82 1.12 15.11
C ASP A 29 21.01 2.61 14.76
N GLY A 30 19.90 3.35 14.61
CA GLY A 30 19.90 4.77 14.29
C GLY A 30 20.16 5.10 12.82
N ALA A 31 20.31 4.10 11.95
CA ALA A 31 20.53 4.28 10.52
C ALA A 31 19.31 3.86 9.70
N ILE A 32 19.06 4.58 8.61
CA ILE A 32 18.01 4.24 7.64
C ILE A 32 18.47 3.03 6.84
N THR A 33 17.67 1.97 6.82
CA THR A 33 17.97 0.74 6.06
C THR A 33 17.32 0.69 4.69
N ASP A 34 16.27 1.49 4.45
CA ASP A 34 15.61 1.63 3.16
C ASP A 34 15.10 3.06 3.03
N GLU A 35 15.53 3.75 1.98
CA GLU A 35 15.18 5.15 1.73
C GLU A 35 14.16 5.34 0.60
N THR A 36 13.51 4.28 0.14
CA THR A 36 12.56 4.31 -0.98
C THR A 36 11.47 5.36 -0.78
N ARG A 37 10.90 5.45 0.42
CA ARG A 37 9.85 6.42 0.74
C ARG A 37 10.32 7.86 0.70
N ILE A 38 11.57 8.12 1.10
CA ILE A 38 12.16 9.45 1.03
C ILE A 38 12.30 9.85 -0.44
N ARG A 39 12.89 8.97 -1.24
CA ARG A 39 13.07 9.21 -2.68
C ARG A 39 11.75 9.42 -3.41
N ALA A 40 10.73 8.66 -3.04
CA ALA A 40 9.41 8.76 -3.65
C ALA A 40 8.73 10.12 -3.41
N ALA A 41 9.03 10.79 -2.31
CA ALA A 41 8.50 12.12 -1.98
C ALA A 41 9.24 13.27 -2.70
N ILE A 42 10.43 13.04 -3.21
CA ILE A 42 11.28 14.09 -3.80
C ILE A 42 10.60 14.84 -4.95
N PRO A 43 9.92 14.20 -5.92
CA PRO A 43 9.26 14.95 -6.99
C PRO A 43 8.25 15.98 -6.50
N THR A 44 7.46 15.67 -5.47
CA THR A 44 6.53 16.61 -4.84
C THR A 44 7.29 17.78 -4.20
N ILE A 45 8.34 17.48 -3.44
CA ILE A 45 9.14 18.48 -2.74
C ILE A 45 9.84 19.40 -3.74
N GLU A 46 10.49 18.83 -4.76
CA GLU A 46 11.18 19.60 -5.82
C GLU A 46 10.23 20.55 -6.53
N TYR A 47 9.04 20.07 -6.90
CA TYR A 47 8.05 20.93 -7.55
C TYR A 47 7.71 22.15 -6.70
N LEU A 48 7.44 21.95 -5.41
CA LEU A 48 7.10 23.04 -4.49
C LEU A 48 8.27 24.02 -4.30
N VAL A 49 9.48 23.51 -4.16
CA VAL A 49 10.70 24.34 -4.06
C VAL A 49 10.89 25.19 -5.33
N GLU A 50 10.78 24.57 -6.50
CA GLU A 50 10.91 25.24 -7.80
C GLU A 50 9.84 26.30 -8.02
N GLN A 51 8.63 26.09 -7.47
CA GLN A 51 7.55 27.07 -7.54
C GLN A 51 7.69 28.22 -6.52
N GLY A 52 8.75 28.21 -5.71
CA GLY A 52 9.00 29.26 -4.73
C GLY A 52 8.15 29.13 -3.46
N ALA A 53 7.67 27.97 -3.13
CA ALA A 53 6.96 27.73 -1.87
C ALA A 53 7.92 27.65 -0.68
N LYS A 54 7.40 27.89 0.51
CA LYS A 54 8.06 27.62 1.79
C LYS A 54 7.58 26.24 2.22
N VAL A 55 8.44 25.22 2.14
CA VAL A 55 8.05 23.80 2.28
C VAL A 55 8.26 23.34 3.70
N ILE A 56 7.16 22.97 4.36
CA ILE A 56 7.14 22.48 5.75
C ILE A 56 6.70 21.03 5.72
N LEU A 57 7.67 20.12 5.92
CA LEU A 57 7.45 18.68 5.84
C LEU A 57 7.07 18.11 7.20
N ALA A 58 6.06 17.26 7.22
CA ALA A 58 5.60 16.56 8.42
C ALA A 58 5.40 15.07 8.14
N SER A 59 5.86 14.24 9.06
CA SER A 59 5.71 12.79 8.98
C SER A 59 5.67 12.17 10.36
N HIS A 60 5.16 10.95 10.43
CA HIS A 60 5.37 10.06 11.56
C HIS A 60 6.55 9.13 11.28
N LEU A 61 7.08 8.54 12.35
CA LEU A 61 8.08 7.48 12.31
C LEU A 61 7.79 6.52 13.45
N GLY A 62 7.49 5.25 13.13
CA GLY A 62 7.18 4.24 14.11
C GLY A 62 5.89 4.50 14.90
N ARG A 63 5.83 3.93 16.09
CA ARG A 63 4.68 4.02 17.00
C ARG A 63 5.11 4.48 18.40
N PRO A 64 5.42 5.77 18.55
CA PRO A 64 5.90 6.31 19.84
C PRO A 64 4.79 6.50 20.89
N LYS A 65 3.52 6.34 20.51
CA LYS A 65 2.36 6.39 21.41
C LYS A 65 2.20 7.73 22.17
N GLY A 66 2.45 8.83 21.49
CA GLY A 66 2.28 10.14 22.06
C GLY A 66 3.39 10.58 23.01
N GLU A 67 4.53 9.94 22.95
CA GLU A 67 5.71 10.26 23.77
C GLU A 67 6.92 10.54 22.89
N VAL A 68 7.83 11.38 23.38
CA VAL A 68 9.11 11.62 22.73
C VAL A 68 9.99 10.39 22.91
N LYS A 69 10.43 9.80 21.81
CA LYS A 69 11.38 8.65 21.80
C LYS A 69 12.54 8.97 20.90
N GLU A 70 13.75 8.93 21.47
CA GLU A 70 14.97 9.34 20.77
C GLU A 70 15.24 8.51 19.51
N ASP A 71 14.92 7.21 19.54
CA ASP A 71 15.09 6.29 18.41
C ASP A 71 14.04 6.48 17.30
N MET A 72 13.03 7.31 17.54
CA MET A 72 11.96 7.63 16.58
C MET A 72 11.98 9.09 16.12
N ARG A 73 13.09 9.80 16.37
CA ARG A 73 13.29 11.14 15.83
C ARG A 73 13.56 11.10 14.34
N LEU A 74 13.11 12.14 13.63
CA LEU A 74 13.31 12.27 12.18
C LEU A 74 14.66 12.89 11.80
N THR A 75 15.59 12.99 12.72
CA THR A 75 16.90 13.63 12.50
C THR A 75 17.67 13.00 11.32
N ALA A 76 17.79 11.68 11.33
CA ALA A 76 18.49 10.96 10.25
C ALA A 76 17.80 11.14 8.89
N VAL A 77 16.46 11.19 8.88
CA VAL A 77 15.66 11.44 7.67
C VAL A 77 15.93 12.83 7.11
N GLY A 78 16.01 13.84 7.98
CA GLY A 78 16.31 15.21 7.58
C GLY A 78 17.68 15.35 6.95
N VAL A 79 18.69 14.71 7.53
CA VAL A 79 20.08 14.68 7.00
C VAL A 79 20.09 14.03 5.60
N ARG A 80 19.43 12.86 5.47
CA ARG A 80 19.41 12.15 4.20
C ARG A 80 18.65 12.90 3.12
N LEU A 81 17.53 13.52 3.47
CA LEU A 81 16.77 14.33 2.52
C LEU A 81 17.60 15.50 1.98
N ALA A 82 18.34 16.19 2.87
CA ALA A 82 19.22 17.29 2.46
C ALA A 82 20.28 16.81 1.46
N GLU A 83 20.90 15.66 1.71
CA GLU A 83 21.87 15.05 0.80
C GLU A 83 21.24 14.73 -0.57
N LEU A 84 20.06 14.11 -0.57
CA LEU A 84 19.37 13.73 -1.82
C LEU A 84 18.88 14.93 -2.62
N MET A 85 18.45 16.00 -1.95
CA MET A 85 18.00 17.23 -2.58
C MET A 85 19.14 18.15 -3.02
N GLY A 86 20.32 17.98 -2.43
CA GLY A 86 21.44 18.89 -2.64
C GLY A 86 21.19 20.30 -2.08
N LYS A 87 20.30 20.44 -1.10
CA LYS A 87 19.90 21.70 -0.46
C LYS A 87 19.72 21.51 1.04
N PRO A 88 19.92 22.57 1.84
CA PRO A 88 19.69 22.47 3.28
C PRO A 88 18.22 22.15 3.62
N VAL A 89 18.04 21.31 4.64
CA VAL A 89 16.76 21.05 5.27
C VAL A 89 16.90 21.40 6.75
N THR A 90 16.11 22.36 7.20
CA THR A 90 16.11 22.75 8.61
C THR A 90 15.26 21.75 9.39
N LYS A 91 15.89 20.95 10.25
CA LYS A 91 15.19 19.99 11.09
C LYS A 91 14.91 20.61 12.47
N LEU A 92 13.62 20.64 12.86
CA LEU A 92 13.19 21.10 14.17
C LEU A 92 13.04 19.94 15.15
N ASN A 93 13.11 20.23 16.45
CA ASN A 93 12.93 19.23 17.51
C ASN A 93 11.49 19.13 18.01
N GLU A 94 10.57 19.90 17.39
CA GLU A 94 9.15 19.94 17.73
C GLU A 94 8.32 20.10 16.46
N SER A 95 7.04 19.85 16.53
CA SER A 95 6.12 19.99 15.39
C SER A 95 5.10 21.13 15.57
N ILE A 96 4.98 21.68 16.76
CA ILE A 96 4.08 22.81 17.08
C ILE A 96 4.75 23.73 18.09
N GLY A 97 4.15 24.88 18.31
CA GLY A 97 4.53 25.82 19.37
C GLY A 97 5.24 27.05 18.83
N GLN A 98 5.57 27.96 19.74
CA GLN A 98 6.12 29.26 19.38
C GLN A 98 7.43 29.18 18.62
N GLU A 99 8.34 28.30 19.03
CA GLU A 99 9.62 28.12 18.36
C GLU A 99 9.45 27.68 16.90
N VAL A 100 8.50 26.76 16.66
CA VAL A 100 8.17 26.28 15.30
C VAL A 100 7.53 27.41 14.48
N GLU A 101 6.60 28.15 15.07
CA GLU A 101 5.92 29.27 14.40
C GLU A 101 6.92 30.35 14.00
N GLU A 102 7.87 30.69 14.87
CA GLU A 102 8.94 31.66 14.58
C GLU A 102 9.87 31.17 13.47
N ALA A 103 10.26 29.89 13.51
CA ALA A 103 11.11 29.30 12.48
C ALA A 103 10.41 29.33 11.11
N VAL A 104 9.12 29.03 11.06
CA VAL A 104 8.32 29.10 9.83
C VAL A 104 8.21 30.53 9.32
N ALA A 105 8.00 31.50 10.23
CA ALA A 105 7.92 32.92 9.86
C ALA A 105 9.22 33.46 9.23
N ASN A 106 10.35 32.87 9.56
CA ASN A 106 11.66 33.25 9.02
C ASN A 106 12.06 32.53 7.72
N MET A 107 11.23 31.62 7.22
CA MET A 107 11.51 30.92 5.96
C MET A 107 11.49 31.87 4.77
N GLN A 108 12.37 31.59 3.83
CA GLN A 108 12.41 32.23 2.51
C GLN A 108 11.77 31.34 1.46
N ASP A 109 11.36 31.92 0.34
CA ASP A 109 10.82 31.18 -0.78
C ASP A 109 11.83 30.12 -1.26
N GLY A 110 11.38 28.87 -1.35
CA GLY A 110 12.22 27.74 -1.73
C GLY A 110 12.92 27.02 -0.56
N ASP A 111 12.77 27.52 0.66
CA ASP A 111 13.33 26.83 1.84
C ASP A 111 12.54 25.56 2.19
N MET A 112 13.25 24.61 2.77
CA MET A 112 12.69 23.35 3.27
C MET A 112 12.91 23.20 4.77
N MET A 113 11.86 22.77 5.48
CA MET A 113 11.87 22.49 6.91
C MET A 113 11.24 21.14 7.17
N LEU A 114 11.81 20.36 8.09
CA LEU A 114 11.24 19.12 8.56
C LEU A 114 10.89 19.23 10.04
N LEU A 115 9.60 19.07 10.34
CA LEU A 115 9.10 19.02 11.71
C LEU A 115 9.49 17.69 12.37
N GLU A 116 9.47 17.67 13.70
CA GLU A 116 9.68 16.43 14.45
C GLU A 116 8.45 15.53 14.33
N ASN A 117 8.65 14.23 14.57
CA ASN A 117 7.66 13.16 14.47
C ASN A 117 6.30 13.60 15.06
N VAL A 118 5.28 13.69 14.21
CA VAL A 118 3.95 14.16 14.60
C VAL A 118 3.28 13.23 15.63
N ARG A 119 3.67 11.96 15.67
CA ARG A 119 3.15 11.00 16.66
C ARG A 119 3.79 11.10 18.03
N PHE A 120 4.72 12.03 18.23
CA PHE A 120 5.14 12.40 19.60
C PHE A 120 4.03 13.10 20.36
N HIS A 121 3.04 13.63 19.66
CA HIS A 121 1.82 14.17 20.27
C HIS A 121 0.71 13.12 20.29
N ALA A 122 0.13 12.88 21.46
CA ALA A 122 -0.98 11.93 21.61
C ALA A 122 -2.21 12.33 20.78
N GLY A 123 -2.39 13.62 20.51
CA GLY A 123 -3.50 14.15 19.73
C GLY A 123 -3.43 13.80 18.24
N GLU A 124 -2.27 13.40 17.71
CA GLU A 124 -2.13 13.08 16.29
C GLU A 124 -3.06 11.92 15.88
N GLU A 125 -2.92 10.76 16.51
CA GLU A 125 -3.74 9.60 16.21
C GLU A 125 -5.19 9.72 16.63
N LYS A 126 -5.48 10.63 17.57
CA LYS A 126 -6.86 10.95 18.02
C LYS A 126 -7.55 11.97 17.14
N ASN A 127 -6.87 12.50 16.14
CA ASN A 127 -7.35 13.59 15.29
C ASN A 127 -7.82 14.79 16.14
N ASP A 128 -7.02 15.15 17.12
CA ASP A 128 -7.36 16.21 18.07
C ASP A 128 -7.49 17.57 17.36
N ALA A 129 -8.61 18.24 17.56
CA ALA A 129 -8.92 19.50 16.89
C ALA A 129 -7.92 20.62 17.24
N ALA A 130 -7.48 20.69 18.50
CA ALA A 130 -6.51 21.70 18.92
C ALA A 130 -5.14 21.48 18.28
N LEU A 131 -4.70 20.22 18.16
CA LEU A 131 -3.46 19.89 17.47
C LEU A 131 -3.54 20.21 15.98
N ALA A 132 -4.66 19.88 15.33
CA ALA A 132 -4.88 20.21 13.93
C ALA A 132 -4.83 21.74 13.69
N GLU A 133 -5.40 22.53 14.57
CA GLU A 133 -5.29 24.00 14.51
C GLU A 133 -3.84 24.48 14.65
N GLN A 134 -3.06 23.85 15.52
CA GLN A 134 -1.65 24.16 15.69
C GLN A 134 -0.85 23.90 14.40
N PHE A 135 -1.12 22.78 13.74
CA PHE A 135 -0.52 22.50 12.43
C PHE A 135 -0.98 23.54 11.39
N ALA A 136 -2.25 23.88 11.38
CA ALA A 136 -2.83 24.82 10.41
C ALA A 136 -2.24 26.24 10.56
N LYS A 137 -1.81 26.63 11.74
CA LYS A 137 -1.13 27.94 11.97
C LYS A 137 0.18 28.04 11.17
N LEU A 138 0.78 26.91 10.80
CA LEU A 138 2.03 26.87 10.06
C LEU A 138 1.84 26.99 8.55
N ALA A 139 0.60 26.99 8.07
CA ALA A 139 0.32 26.77 6.66
C ALA A 139 -0.69 27.74 6.06
N ASP A 140 -0.44 28.09 4.79
CA ASP A 140 -1.42 28.71 3.91
C ASP A 140 -2.12 27.66 3.04
N VAL A 141 -1.44 26.56 2.79
CA VAL A 141 -1.91 25.42 1.97
C VAL A 141 -1.44 24.12 2.61
N TYR A 142 -2.30 23.11 2.56
CA TYR A 142 -1.97 21.73 2.95
C TYR A 142 -1.86 20.83 1.73
N VAL A 143 -0.78 20.08 1.64
CA VAL A 143 -0.56 19.05 0.61
C VAL A 143 -0.46 17.70 1.29
N ASN A 144 -1.31 16.75 0.90
CA ASN A 144 -1.20 15.37 1.35
C ASN A 144 -0.53 14.52 0.26
N ASP A 145 0.64 14.00 0.58
CA ASP A 145 1.40 13.10 -0.29
C ASP A 145 1.63 11.73 0.35
N ALA A 146 0.98 11.48 1.48
CA ALA A 146 1.10 10.26 2.28
C ALA A 146 -0.10 9.34 2.07
N PHE A 147 -0.19 8.71 0.91
CA PHE A 147 -1.28 7.78 0.60
C PHE A 147 -1.35 6.64 1.62
N GLY A 148 -0.20 6.11 2.05
CA GLY A 148 -0.14 5.04 3.05
C GLY A 148 -0.73 5.37 4.42
N ALA A 149 -0.93 6.65 4.73
CA ALA A 149 -1.57 7.11 5.96
C ALA A 149 -2.98 7.68 5.73
N ALA A 150 -3.47 7.69 4.48
CA ALA A 150 -4.73 8.35 4.13
C ALA A 150 -5.98 7.61 4.62
N HIS A 151 -5.86 6.34 4.99
CA HIS A 151 -6.97 5.53 5.52
C HIS A 151 -7.27 5.82 7.00
N ARG A 152 -6.47 6.65 7.65
CA ARG A 152 -6.63 7.00 9.07
C ARG A 152 -6.90 8.49 9.23
N ALA A 153 -7.93 8.81 10.03
CA ALA A 153 -8.27 10.19 10.36
C ALA A 153 -7.36 10.68 11.50
N HIS A 154 -6.20 11.21 11.16
CA HIS A 154 -5.25 11.81 12.10
C HIS A 154 -5.20 13.32 11.94
N ALA A 155 -4.65 14.05 12.92
CA ALA A 155 -4.57 15.50 12.86
C ALA A 155 -3.81 16.01 11.64
N SER A 156 -2.70 15.36 11.26
CA SER A 156 -1.87 15.75 10.12
C SER A 156 -2.33 15.17 8.78
N THR A 157 -3.28 14.24 8.75
CA THR A 157 -3.79 13.62 7.51
C THR A 157 -5.20 14.05 7.16
N GLU A 158 -6.01 14.47 8.14
CA GLU A 158 -7.39 14.87 7.93
C GLU A 158 -7.72 16.18 8.64
N GLY A 159 -7.46 16.27 9.94
CA GLY A 159 -7.88 17.42 10.76
C GLY A 159 -7.40 18.77 10.25
N ILE A 160 -6.14 18.86 9.83
CA ILE A 160 -5.55 20.10 9.29
C ILE A 160 -6.31 20.61 8.05
N ALA A 161 -6.84 19.73 7.24
CA ALA A 161 -7.55 20.08 6.01
C ALA A 161 -8.86 20.85 6.24
N LYS A 162 -9.36 20.87 7.47
CA LYS A 162 -10.54 21.65 7.84
C LYS A 162 -10.26 23.15 7.94
N HIS A 163 -9.00 23.55 8.02
CA HIS A 163 -8.59 24.93 8.31
C HIS A 163 -7.93 25.65 7.16
N VAL A 164 -7.42 24.93 6.16
CA VAL A 164 -6.68 25.49 5.02
C VAL A 164 -7.05 24.73 3.74
N PRO A 165 -6.85 25.35 2.55
CA PRO A 165 -7.02 24.63 1.29
C PRO A 165 -6.14 23.36 1.26
N ALA A 166 -6.71 22.26 0.84
CA ALA A 166 -6.09 20.94 0.89
C ALA A 166 -6.06 20.30 -0.51
N VAL A 167 -4.88 19.92 -0.96
CA VAL A 167 -4.66 19.34 -2.28
C VAL A 167 -3.75 18.13 -2.21
N SER A 168 -3.69 17.33 -3.27
CA SER A 168 -2.82 16.16 -3.34
C SER A 168 -1.43 16.52 -3.89
N GLY A 169 -0.41 15.84 -3.36
CA GLY A 169 0.91 15.77 -3.98
C GLY A 169 0.94 14.76 -5.13
N PHE A 170 2.09 14.62 -5.79
CA PHE A 170 2.20 13.75 -6.97
C PHE A 170 2.04 12.26 -6.66
N LEU A 171 2.54 11.79 -5.50
CA LEU A 171 2.34 10.39 -5.09
C LEU A 171 0.86 10.09 -4.86
N MET A 172 0.21 10.95 -4.09
CA MET A 172 -1.22 10.82 -3.82
C MET A 172 -2.02 10.87 -5.12
N GLN A 173 -1.72 11.82 -5.99
CA GLN A 173 -2.39 11.96 -7.28
C GLN A 173 -2.26 10.70 -8.13
N LYS A 174 -1.06 10.14 -8.22
CA LYS A 174 -0.82 8.91 -9.00
C LYS A 174 -1.64 7.74 -8.46
N GLU A 175 -1.67 7.58 -7.13
CA GLU A 175 -2.48 6.53 -6.50
C GLU A 175 -3.97 6.71 -6.80
N LEU A 176 -4.47 7.94 -6.72
CA LEU A 176 -5.88 8.23 -7.02
C LEU A 176 -6.20 8.02 -8.49
N ASP A 177 -5.31 8.41 -9.40
CA ASP A 177 -5.51 8.24 -10.84
C ASP A 177 -5.52 6.75 -11.21
N VAL A 178 -4.56 5.98 -10.71
CA VAL A 178 -4.42 4.55 -11.05
C VAL A 178 -5.52 3.73 -10.42
N LEU A 179 -5.64 3.76 -9.08
CA LEU A 179 -6.62 2.94 -8.35
C LEU A 179 -8.05 3.43 -8.58
N GLY A 180 -8.23 4.74 -8.66
CA GLY A 180 -9.55 5.32 -8.92
C GLY A 180 -10.10 4.92 -10.28
N LYS A 181 -9.28 4.97 -11.33
CA LYS A 181 -9.66 4.53 -12.67
C LYS A 181 -9.95 3.02 -12.71
N ALA A 182 -9.07 2.24 -12.09
CA ALA A 182 -9.25 0.78 -12.00
C ALA A 182 -10.54 0.39 -11.32
N LEU A 183 -10.98 1.13 -10.30
CA LEU A 183 -12.18 0.82 -9.53
C LEU A 183 -13.46 1.41 -10.12
N SER A 184 -13.38 2.51 -10.89
CA SER A 184 -14.55 3.18 -11.46
C SER A 184 -14.85 2.82 -12.90
N LYS A 185 -13.83 2.71 -13.74
CA LYS A 185 -13.93 2.40 -15.17
C LYS A 185 -12.80 1.49 -15.61
N PRO A 186 -12.76 0.24 -15.12
CA PRO A 186 -11.68 -0.67 -15.49
C PRO A 186 -11.73 -1.05 -16.95
N GLU A 187 -10.57 -1.19 -17.59
CA GLU A 187 -10.46 -1.83 -18.89
C GLU A 187 -10.65 -3.33 -18.72
N HIS A 188 -11.36 -3.95 -19.65
CA HIS A 188 -11.65 -5.38 -19.64
C HIS A 188 -10.85 -6.14 -20.71
N PRO A 189 -10.41 -7.38 -20.47
CA PRO A 189 -10.62 -8.17 -19.24
C PRO A 189 -9.84 -7.60 -18.05
N PHE A 190 -10.53 -7.45 -16.93
CA PHE A 190 -9.98 -7.03 -15.64
C PHE A 190 -9.77 -8.26 -14.76
N THR A 191 -8.54 -8.48 -14.34
CA THR A 191 -8.16 -9.61 -13.47
C THR A 191 -7.63 -9.09 -12.14
N ALA A 192 -8.16 -9.62 -11.04
CA ALA A 192 -7.60 -9.41 -9.72
C ALA A 192 -6.97 -10.71 -9.22
N ILE A 193 -5.79 -10.60 -8.62
CA ILE A 193 -5.06 -11.72 -8.04
C ILE A 193 -4.98 -11.49 -6.54
N ILE A 194 -5.63 -12.33 -5.77
CA ILE A 194 -5.70 -12.23 -4.32
C ILE A 194 -5.04 -13.45 -3.69
N GLY A 195 -3.96 -13.20 -2.97
CA GLY A 195 -3.25 -14.21 -2.20
C GLY A 195 -3.12 -13.80 -0.74
N GLY A 196 -2.23 -14.47 -0.03
CA GLY A 196 -2.00 -14.24 1.39
C GLY A 196 -2.49 -15.41 2.25
N ALA A 197 -2.41 -15.25 3.57
CA ALA A 197 -2.62 -16.36 4.49
C ALA A 197 -4.10 -16.61 4.83
N LYS A 198 -4.91 -15.55 5.00
CA LYS A 198 -6.23 -15.68 5.62
C LYS A 198 -7.33 -15.00 4.84
N VAL A 199 -8.46 -15.70 4.68
CA VAL A 199 -9.70 -15.19 4.06
C VAL A 199 -10.21 -13.96 4.84
N LYS A 200 -10.18 -14.00 6.17
CA LYS A 200 -10.70 -12.91 7.01
C LYS A 200 -10.07 -11.55 6.69
N ASP A 201 -8.79 -11.55 6.27
CA ASP A 201 -8.07 -10.31 5.95
C ASP A 201 -8.41 -9.76 4.57
N LYS A 202 -9.10 -10.55 3.75
CA LYS A 202 -9.40 -10.25 2.35
C LYS A 202 -10.91 -10.20 2.02
N ILE A 203 -11.78 -10.36 3.02
CA ILE A 203 -13.24 -10.41 2.81
C ILE A 203 -13.72 -9.20 2.03
N GLY A 204 -13.42 -8.00 2.52
CA GLY A 204 -13.90 -6.76 1.91
C GLY A 204 -13.38 -6.55 0.50
N VAL A 205 -12.12 -6.88 0.24
CA VAL A 205 -11.53 -6.72 -1.10
C VAL A 205 -12.11 -7.75 -2.07
N ILE A 206 -12.32 -8.99 -1.65
CA ILE A 206 -12.94 -10.02 -2.50
C ILE A 206 -14.37 -9.61 -2.86
N GLU A 207 -15.17 -9.19 -1.88
CA GLU A 207 -16.55 -8.74 -2.12
C GLU A 207 -16.60 -7.58 -3.10
N SER A 208 -15.77 -6.58 -2.91
CA SER A 208 -15.72 -5.40 -3.79
C SER A 208 -15.28 -5.76 -5.21
N LEU A 209 -14.24 -6.58 -5.35
CA LEU A 209 -13.71 -6.95 -6.65
C LEU A 209 -14.62 -7.89 -7.44
N LEU A 210 -15.38 -8.75 -6.77
CA LEU A 210 -16.39 -9.60 -7.45
C LEU A 210 -17.43 -8.80 -8.20
N GLU A 211 -17.67 -7.55 -7.82
CA GLU A 211 -18.57 -6.65 -8.53
C GLU A 211 -17.97 -6.05 -9.81
N LYS A 212 -16.65 -6.15 -9.99
CA LYS A 212 -15.92 -5.36 -10.99
C LYS A 212 -15.09 -6.19 -11.96
N VAL A 213 -14.56 -7.34 -11.54
CA VAL A 213 -13.61 -8.11 -12.32
C VAL A 213 -14.26 -9.11 -13.26
N ASP A 214 -13.53 -9.48 -14.31
CA ASP A 214 -13.88 -10.60 -15.19
C ASP A 214 -13.28 -11.89 -14.67
N HIS A 215 -12.09 -11.81 -14.06
CA HIS A 215 -11.36 -12.94 -13.49
C HIS A 215 -10.90 -12.59 -12.08
N LEU A 216 -11.11 -13.52 -11.15
CA LEU A 216 -10.56 -13.46 -9.80
C LEU A 216 -9.68 -14.69 -9.58
N ILE A 217 -8.39 -14.45 -9.36
CA ILE A 217 -7.39 -15.50 -9.11
C ILE A 217 -7.13 -15.57 -7.62
N ILE A 218 -7.23 -16.77 -7.05
CA ILE A 218 -7.03 -17.03 -5.62
C ILE A 218 -5.77 -17.90 -5.45
N GLY A 219 -4.91 -17.50 -4.52
CA GLY A 219 -3.71 -18.25 -4.16
C GLY A 219 -3.30 -18.06 -2.71
N GLY A 220 -2.16 -18.58 -2.33
CA GLY A 220 -1.65 -18.50 -0.96
C GLY A 220 -2.41 -19.37 0.03
N GLY A 221 -2.13 -19.19 1.31
CA GLY A 221 -2.74 -19.98 2.37
C GLY A 221 -4.26 -19.91 2.41
N LEU A 222 -4.85 -18.76 2.08
CA LEU A 222 -6.31 -18.60 2.05
C LEU A 222 -6.99 -19.49 1.01
N SER A 223 -6.28 -19.92 -0.02
CA SER A 223 -6.85 -20.79 -1.05
C SER A 223 -7.26 -22.17 -0.53
N PHE A 224 -6.64 -22.64 0.54
CA PHE A 224 -6.99 -23.95 1.12
C PHE A 224 -8.36 -23.96 1.79
N THR A 225 -8.80 -22.82 2.32
CA THR A 225 -10.19 -22.67 2.78
C THR A 225 -11.17 -22.77 1.61
N PHE A 226 -10.84 -22.21 0.46
CA PHE A 226 -11.63 -22.36 -0.78
C PHE A 226 -11.63 -23.81 -1.30
N ILE A 227 -10.47 -24.47 -1.27
CA ILE A 227 -10.36 -25.89 -1.67
C ILE A 227 -11.20 -26.78 -0.76
N LYS A 228 -11.16 -26.53 0.56
CA LYS A 228 -12.02 -27.23 1.53
C LYS A 228 -13.50 -26.97 1.27
N ALA A 229 -13.85 -25.75 0.91
CA ALA A 229 -15.22 -25.37 0.55
C ALA A 229 -15.74 -26.14 -0.68
N GLN A 230 -14.84 -26.57 -1.57
CA GLN A 230 -15.19 -27.40 -2.72
C GLN A 230 -15.39 -28.89 -2.34
N GLY A 231 -15.09 -29.28 -1.10
CA GLY A 231 -15.27 -30.63 -0.59
C GLY A 231 -14.01 -31.48 -0.57
N TYR A 232 -12.84 -30.91 -0.81
CA TYR A 232 -11.57 -31.64 -0.78
C TYR A 232 -10.92 -31.60 0.60
N ASP A 233 -10.17 -32.63 0.93
CA ASP A 233 -9.33 -32.64 2.11
C ASP A 233 -8.01 -31.92 1.83
N ILE A 234 -7.54 -31.16 2.82
CA ILE A 234 -6.35 -30.30 2.66
C ILE A 234 -5.18 -30.67 3.57
N GLY A 235 -5.26 -31.82 4.24
CA GLY A 235 -4.23 -32.30 5.17
C GLY A 235 -3.99 -31.31 6.30
N LYS A 236 -2.72 -30.95 6.53
CA LYS A 236 -2.31 -29.96 7.54
C LYS A 236 -2.20 -28.54 7.01
N SER A 237 -2.75 -28.27 5.82
CA SER A 237 -2.77 -26.92 5.24
C SER A 237 -3.54 -25.94 6.13
N LEU A 238 -3.20 -24.67 6.02
CA LEU A 238 -3.87 -23.61 6.75
C LEU A 238 -5.37 -23.63 6.44
N LEU A 239 -6.19 -23.63 7.49
CA LEU A 239 -7.65 -23.67 7.36
C LEU A 239 -8.29 -22.70 8.35
N GLU A 240 -9.21 -21.88 7.83
CA GLU A 240 -10.11 -21.07 8.64
C GLU A 240 -11.49 -21.73 8.62
N GLU A 241 -11.77 -22.61 9.60
CA GLU A 241 -13.02 -23.39 9.67
C GLU A 241 -14.27 -22.51 9.68
N ASP A 242 -14.20 -21.37 10.36
CA ASP A 242 -15.30 -20.40 10.44
C ASP A 242 -15.51 -19.60 9.15
N LYS A 243 -14.67 -19.78 8.14
CA LYS A 243 -14.73 -19.08 6.83
C LYS A 243 -15.08 -20.02 5.67
N ILE A 244 -15.28 -21.30 5.89
CA ILE A 244 -15.65 -22.26 4.83
C ILE A 244 -16.95 -21.84 4.14
N ASP A 245 -17.99 -21.52 4.92
CA ASP A 245 -19.27 -21.11 4.38
C ASP A 245 -19.18 -19.80 3.59
N LEU A 246 -18.36 -18.86 4.06
CA LEU A 246 -18.09 -17.63 3.36
C LEU A 246 -17.38 -17.89 2.02
N ALA A 247 -16.38 -18.78 2.00
CA ALA A 247 -15.70 -19.17 0.76
C ALA A 247 -16.68 -19.80 -0.24
N LYS A 248 -17.60 -20.66 0.22
CA LYS A 248 -18.69 -21.19 -0.62
C LYS A 248 -19.55 -20.08 -1.20
N SER A 249 -19.91 -19.08 -0.39
CA SER A 249 -20.72 -17.95 -0.85
C SER A 249 -20.00 -17.13 -1.91
N PHE A 250 -18.70 -16.95 -1.81
CA PHE A 250 -17.89 -16.27 -2.83
C PHE A 250 -17.86 -17.04 -4.15
N ILE A 251 -17.74 -18.36 -4.09
CA ILE A 251 -17.78 -19.22 -5.28
C ILE A 251 -19.13 -19.07 -5.99
N GLU A 252 -20.23 -19.11 -5.26
CA GLU A 252 -21.58 -18.94 -5.79
C GLU A 252 -21.81 -17.53 -6.33
N LYS A 253 -21.36 -16.52 -5.62
CA LYS A 253 -21.47 -15.12 -6.05
C LYS A 253 -20.71 -14.87 -7.35
N ALA A 254 -19.51 -15.44 -7.50
CA ALA A 254 -18.74 -15.35 -8.74
C ALA A 254 -19.53 -15.93 -9.92
N LYS A 255 -20.14 -17.09 -9.75
CA LYS A 255 -20.98 -17.72 -10.78
C LYS A 255 -22.17 -16.84 -11.14
N ALA A 256 -22.89 -16.31 -10.13
CA ALA A 256 -24.05 -15.47 -10.33
C ALA A 256 -23.73 -14.17 -11.09
N LYS A 257 -22.53 -13.63 -10.90
CA LYS A 257 -22.08 -12.38 -11.55
C LYS A 257 -21.31 -12.60 -12.85
N GLY A 258 -21.13 -13.84 -13.27
CA GLY A 258 -20.37 -14.16 -14.48
C GLY A 258 -18.86 -13.95 -14.33
N VAL A 259 -18.34 -13.90 -13.11
CA VAL A 259 -16.91 -13.81 -12.83
C VAL A 259 -16.28 -15.18 -12.87
N GLN A 260 -15.19 -15.33 -13.62
CA GLN A 260 -14.41 -16.56 -13.62
C GLN A 260 -13.51 -16.58 -12.39
N LEU A 261 -13.83 -17.46 -11.45
CA LEU A 261 -13.05 -17.66 -10.23
C LEU A 261 -12.04 -18.78 -10.49
N HIS A 262 -10.75 -18.44 -10.43
CA HIS A 262 -9.65 -19.37 -10.63
C HIS A 262 -9.07 -19.79 -9.29
N MET A 263 -9.17 -21.08 -8.99
CA MET A 263 -8.65 -21.67 -7.76
C MET A 263 -7.56 -22.69 -8.09
N PRO A 264 -6.65 -22.98 -7.15
CA PRO A 264 -5.61 -23.96 -7.40
C PRO A 264 -6.18 -25.34 -7.75
N ILE A 265 -5.58 -26.00 -8.73
CA ILE A 265 -5.86 -27.39 -9.12
C ILE A 265 -4.76 -28.35 -8.67
N ASP A 266 -3.58 -27.81 -8.39
CA ASP A 266 -2.47 -28.55 -7.81
C ASP A 266 -1.74 -27.66 -6.79
N ALA A 267 -0.90 -28.29 -5.98
CA ALA A 267 -0.18 -27.61 -4.90
C ALA A 267 1.20 -28.23 -4.70
N VAL A 268 2.13 -27.41 -4.25
CA VAL A 268 3.40 -27.88 -3.68
C VAL A 268 3.14 -28.08 -2.19
N VAL A 269 3.22 -29.34 -1.75
CA VAL A 269 3.00 -29.71 -0.35
C VAL A 269 4.32 -30.09 0.31
N ALA A 270 4.38 -29.86 1.62
CA ALA A 270 5.56 -30.13 2.43
C ALA A 270 5.18 -30.94 3.67
N ASN A 271 6.14 -31.74 4.19
CA ASN A 271 5.93 -32.49 5.42
C ASN A 271 6.05 -31.64 6.67
N GLU A 272 6.65 -30.45 6.56
CA GLU A 272 6.78 -29.48 7.65
C GLU A 272 6.94 -28.07 7.07
N PHE A 273 6.71 -27.06 7.90
CA PHE A 273 6.92 -25.66 7.52
C PHE A 273 8.40 -25.29 7.71
N SER A 274 9.23 -25.61 6.71
CA SER A 274 10.67 -25.40 6.74
C SER A 274 11.24 -25.26 5.34
N LYS A 275 12.28 -24.45 5.19
CA LYS A 275 13.03 -24.35 3.93
C LYS A 275 13.68 -25.67 3.51
N ASP A 276 13.91 -26.56 4.45
CA ASP A 276 14.56 -27.88 4.24
C ASP A 276 13.55 -29.03 4.17
N ALA A 277 12.26 -28.74 4.18
CA ALA A 277 11.19 -29.74 4.14
C ALA A 277 11.26 -30.63 2.89
N GLU A 278 10.79 -31.87 3.02
CA GLU A 278 10.47 -32.69 1.86
C GLU A 278 9.24 -32.13 1.17
N THR A 279 9.25 -32.10 -0.15
CA THR A 279 8.18 -31.52 -0.96
C THR A 279 7.67 -32.50 -2.00
N LYS A 280 6.41 -32.36 -2.36
CA LYS A 280 5.77 -33.05 -3.49
C LYS A 280 4.85 -32.08 -4.21
N ILE A 281 4.60 -32.37 -5.47
CA ILE A 281 3.55 -31.72 -6.24
C ILE A 281 2.39 -32.71 -6.30
N VAL A 282 1.21 -32.28 -5.85
CA VAL A 282 0.00 -33.10 -5.82
C VAL A 282 -1.18 -32.31 -6.38
N ASP A 283 -2.17 -33.03 -6.93
CA ASP A 283 -3.45 -32.40 -7.26
C ASP A 283 -4.19 -32.05 -5.95
N VAL A 284 -5.05 -31.04 -5.97
CA VAL A 284 -5.72 -30.55 -4.75
C VAL A 284 -6.69 -31.56 -4.15
N ASP A 285 -7.13 -32.56 -4.92
CA ASP A 285 -7.95 -33.69 -4.45
C ASP A 285 -7.11 -34.84 -3.85
N ALA A 286 -5.79 -34.71 -3.81
CA ALA A 286 -4.86 -35.73 -3.39
C ALA A 286 -3.82 -35.24 -2.38
N ILE A 287 -4.14 -34.23 -1.58
CA ILE A 287 -3.24 -33.72 -0.54
C ILE A 287 -3.16 -34.75 0.59
N PRO A 288 -1.96 -35.29 0.91
CA PRO A 288 -1.82 -36.26 1.98
C PRO A 288 -2.18 -35.67 3.34
N ALA A 289 -2.76 -36.50 4.23
CA ALA A 289 -3.24 -36.06 5.54
C ALA A 289 -2.18 -35.41 6.43
N ASP A 290 -0.93 -35.84 6.31
CA ASP A 290 0.19 -35.34 7.15
C ASP A 290 1.01 -34.24 6.49
N TRP A 291 0.58 -33.76 5.33
CA TRP A 291 1.28 -32.75 4.54
C TRP A 291 0.49 -31.45 4.46
N MET A 292 1.20 -30.34 4.27
CA MET A 292 0.61 -29.00 4.16
C MET A 292 0.95 -28.36 2.82
N GLY A 293 0.00 -27.70 2.20
CA GLY A 293 0.24 -26.91 0.99
C GLY A 293 0.91 -25.59 1.32
N LEU A 294 2.02 -25.29 0.64
CA LEU A 294 2.80 -24.04 0.87
C LEU A 294 3.00 -23.20 -0.40
N ASP A 295 2.53 -23.70 -1.55
CA ASP A 295 2.52 -22.95 -2.81
C ASP A 295 1.49 -23.54 -3.75
N ILE A 296 1.06 -22.76 -4.73
CA ILE A 296 0.30 -23.30 -5.86
C ILE A 296 1.23 -24.21 -6.69
N GLY A 297 0.65 -25.22 -7.31
CA GLY A 297 1.42 -26.12 -8.16
C GLY A 297 1.71 -25.55 -9.55
N PRO A 298 2.55 -26.24 -10.35
CA PRO A 298 2.94 -25.73 -11.67
C PRO A 298 1.81 -25.68 -12.68
N LYS A 299 0.83 -26.56 -12.62
CA LYS A 299 -0.36 -26.51 -13.50
C LYS A 299 -1.19 -25.26 -13.20
N THR A 300 -1.42 -24.98 -11.92
CA THR A 300 -2.13 -23.79 -11.46
C THR A 300 -1.40 -22.53 -11.93
N ALA A 301 -0.09 -22.48 -11.69
CA ALA A 301 0.74 -21.33 -12.08
C ALA A 301 0.66 -21.05 -13.58
N ALA A 302 0.73 -22.10 -14.41
CA ALA A 302 0.60 -21.97 -15.85
C ALA A 302 -0.76 -21.44 -16.29
N ASN A 303 -1.85 -21.91 -15.65
CA ASN A 303 -3.19 -21.43 -15.92
C ASN A 303 -3.34 -19.95 -15.52
N TYR A 304 -2.79 -19.56 -14.39
CA TYR A 304 -2.83 -18.19 -13.92
C TYR A 304 -2.05 -17.25 -14.85
N ALA A 305 -0.88 -17.71 -15.34
CA ALA A 305 -0.09 -16.96 -16.30
C ALA A 305 -0.85 -16.70 -17.60
N GLU A 306 -1.62 -17.66 -18.11
CA GLU A 306 -2.44 -17.48 -19.31
C GLU A 306 -3.55 -16.43 -19.11
N VAL A 307 -4.22 -16.45 -17.97
CA VAL A 307 -5.25 -15.45 -17.64
C VAL A 307 -4.62 -14.05 -17.58
N ILE A 308 -3.48 -13.92 -16.93
CA ILE A 308 -2.76 -12.65 -16.79
C ILE A 308 -2.36 -12.12 -18.17
N LYS A 309 -1.84 -12.98 -19.03
CA LYS A 309 -1.40 -12.62 -20.38
C LYS A 309 -2.52 -11.98 -21.21
N ASP A 310 -3.73 -12.51 -21.09
CA ASP A 310 -4.88 -12.06 -21.88
C ASP A 310 -5.64 -10.88 -21.25
N SER A 311 -5.21 -10.41 -20.09
CA SER A 311 -5.87 -9.34 -19.34
C SER A 311 -5.38 -7.96 -19.78
N LYS A 312 -6.28 -6.98 -19.72
CA LYS A 312 -5.93 -5.56 -19.99
C LYS A 312 -5.60 -4.78 -18.73
N LEU A 313 -6.13 -5.19 -17.60
CA LEU A 313 -5.84 -4.62 -16.29
C LEU A 313 -5.66 -5.75 -15.29
N ILE A 314 -4.56 -5.74 -14.56
CA ILE A 314 -4.27 -6.73 -13.54
C ILE A 314 -3.88 -6.03 -12.24
N ILE A 315 -4.60 -6.35 -11.16
CA ILE A 315 -4.26 -5.89 -9.81
C ILE A 315 -3.87 -7.13 -8.98
N TRP A 316 -2.70 -7.09 -8.38
CA TRP A 316 -2.19 -8.18 -7.55
C TRP A 316 -1.97 -7.75 -6.10
N ASN A 317 -2.60 -8.47 -5.17
CA ASN A 317 -2.46 -8.28 -3.73
C ASN A 317 -2.31 -9.64 -3.03
N GLY A 318 -1.13 -9.93 -2.55
CA GLY A 318 -0.80 -11.12 -1.76
C GLY A 318 -0.15 -12.26 -2.55
N PRO A 319 0.85 -12.94 -1.95
CA PRO A 319 1.62 -13.99 -2.63
C PRO A 319 0.81 -15.27 -2.82
N MET A 320 1.29 -16.10 -3.76
CA MET A 320 0.68 -17.39 -4.09
C MET A 320 1.17 -18.52 -3.21
N GLY A 321 2.23 -18.31 -2.46
CA GLY A 321 2.85 -19.30 -1.58
C GLY A 321 3.86 -18.62 -0.65
N VAL A 322 4.58 -19.44 0.12
CA VAL A 322 5.63 -18.97 1.05
C VAL A 322 6.91 -18.69 0.23
N PHE A 323 6.86 -17.63 -0.57
CA PHE A 323 7.88 -17.33 -1.58
C PHE A 323 9.25 -16.95 -0.99
N GLU A 324 9.30 -16.60 0.29
CA GLU A 324 10.54 -16.33 1.02
C GLU A 324 11.42 -17.57 1.08
N MET A 325 10.82 -18.77 0.99
CA MET A 325 11.52 -20.05 0.91
C MET A 325 11.54 -20.51 -0.55
N ASP A 326 12.72 -20.76 -1.10
CA ASP A 326 12.89 -21.07 -2.53
C ASP A 326 12.05 -22.25 -3.03
N LYS A 327 11.86 -23.27 -2.20
CA LYS A 327 11.02 -24.44 -2.54
C LYS A 327 9.55 -24.10 -2.77
N PHE A 328 9.09 -22.98 -2.27
CA PHE A 328 7.69 -22.54 -2.32
C PHE A 328 7.54 -21.20 -3.04
N ALA A 329 8.51 -20.84 -3.88
CA ALA A 329 8.58 -19.58 -4.58
C ALA A 329 8.05 -19.62 -6.01
N ASN A 330 7.96 -20.79 -6.62
CA ASN A 330 7.66 -20.91 -8.05
C ASN A 330 6.31 -20.32 -8.46
N GLY A 331 5.28 -20.51 -7.66
CA GLY A 331 3.94 -19.96 -7.97
C GLY A 331 3.94 -18.45 -8.01
N THR A 332 4.49 -17.80 -6.99
CA THR A 332 4.61 -16.35 -6.92
C THR A 332 5.52 -15.80 -8.01
N LYS A 333 6.64 -16.48 -8.27
CA LYS A 333 7.57 -16.11 -9.35
C LYS A 333 6.90 -16.17 -10.74
N THR A 334 6.15 -17.22 -11.01
CA THR A 334 5.44 -17.38 -12.29
C THR A 334 4.42 -16.28 -12.50
N VAL A 335 3.66 -15.93 -11.48
CA VAL A 335 2.72 -14.80 -11.53
C VAL A 335 3.46 -13.49 -11.77
N ALA A 336 4.54 -13.22 -11.04
CA ALA A 336 5.35 -12.02 -11.21
C ALA A 336 5.92 -11.90 -12.64
N GLU A 337 6.44 -12.98 -13.18
CA GLU A 337 6.97 -13.01 -14.56
C GLU A 337 5.88 -12.82 -15.62
N ALA A 338 4.70 -13.40 -15.41
CA ALA A 338 3.56 -13.19 -16.30
C ALA A 338 3.12 -11.73 -16.30
N MET A 339 3.09 -11.10 -15.14
CA MET A 339 2.80 -9.66 -15.03
C MET A 339 3.88 -8.81 -15.70
N ALA A 340 5.14 -9.21 -15.60
CA ALA A 340 6.25 -8.48 -16.21
C ALA A 340 6.22 -8.52 -17.75
N THR A 341 5.59 -9.54 -18.34
CA THR A 341 5.57 -9.74 -19.80
C THR A 341 4.22 -9.47 -20.46
N THR A 342 3.16 -9.29 -19.70
CA THR A 342 1.83 -9.01 -20.25
C THR A 342 1.79 -7.63 -20.94
N ALA A 343 0.94 -7.49 -21.96
CA ALA A 343 0.64 -6.20 -22.55
C ALA A 343 -0.35 -5.37 -21.73
N GLY A 344 -0.99 -5.98 -20.72
CA GLY A 344 -1.94 -5.31 -19.85
C GLY A 344 -1.29 -4.33 -18.89
N TYR A 345 -2.10 -3.47 -18.29
CA TYR A 345 -1.65 -2.54 -17.25
C TYR A 345 -1.55 -3.26 -15.91
N THR A 346 -0.40 -3.18 -15.27
CA THR A 346 -0.08 -3.96 -14.06
C THR A 346 0.00 -3.08 -12.82
N VAL A 347 -0.74 -3.46 -11.77
CA VAL A 347 -0.80 -2.77 -10.49
C VAL A 347 -0.49 -3.74 -9.37
N ILE A 348 0.48 -3.38 -8.55
CA ILE A 348 0.86 -4.14 -7.36
C ILE A 348 0.33 -3.42 -6.13
N GLY A 349 -0.42 -4.12 -5.29
CA GLY A 349 -0.93 -3.62 -4.01
C GLY A 349 -0.48 -4.47 -2.84
N GLY A 350 0.05 -3.84 -1.80
CA GLY A 350 0.49 -4.52 -0.59
C GLY A 350 1.98 -4.82 -0.52
N GLY A 351 2.49 -4.89 0.70
CA GLY A 351 3.93 -5.03 0.98
C GLY A 351 4.52 -6.35 0.50
N ASP A 352 3.79 -7.46 0.67
CA ASP A 352 4.28 -8.78 0.28
C ASP A 352 4.40 -8.91 -1.25
N SER A 353 3.44 -8.38 -1.99
CA SER A 353 3.49 -8.39 -3.46
C SER A 353 4.62 -7.50 -3.97
N ALA A 354 4.81 -6.33 -3.35
CA ALA A 354 5.93 -5.44 -3.67
C ALA A 354 7.27 -6.13 -3.40
N ALA A 355 7.40 -6.81 -2.26
CA ALA A 355 8.60 -7.59 -1.92
C ALA A 355 8.84 -8.73 -2.92
N ALA A 356 7.78 -9.38 -3.39
CA ALA A 356 7.90 -10.45 -4.36
C ALA A 356 8.46 -9.96 -5.70
N VAL A 357 7.92 -8.87 -6.24
CA VAL A 357 8.42 -8.33 -7.53
C VAL A 357 9.86 -7.81 -7.42
N GLU A 358 10.26 -7.32 -6.25
CA GLU A 358 11.67 -6.97 -5.99
C GLU A 358 12.54 -8.22 -5.96
N LYS A 359 12.13 -9.25 -5.21
CA LYS A 359 12.88 -10.51 -5.10
C LYS A 359 13.13 -11.15 -6.47
N PHE A 360 12.14 -11.13 -7.35
CA PHE A 360 12.23 -11.72 -8.68
C PHE A 360 12.72 -10.74 -9.75
N GLU A 361 13.18 -9.57 -9.34
CA GLU A 361 13.84 -8.59 -10.20
C GLU A 361 12.96 -8.10 -11.36
N VAL A 362 11.64 -7.96 -11.13
CA VAL A 362 10.67 -7.47 -12.12
C VAL A 362 9.91 -6.22 -11.69
N ALA A 363 10.30 -5.60 -10.59
CA ALA A 363 9.63 -4.40 -10.06
C ALA A 363 9.58 -3.26 -11.09
N ASP A 364 10.64 -3.06 -11.84
CA ASP A 364 10.75 -2.03 -12.88
C ASP A 364 9.83 -2.26 -14.10
N LYS A 365 9.28 -3.46 -14.22
CA LYS A 365 8.36 -3.83 -15.31
C LYS A 365 6.88 -3.67 -14.92
N MET A 366 6.61 -3.33 -13.68
CA MET A 366 5.26 -3.05 -13.22
C MET A 366 4.88 -1.61 -13.55
N ASP A 367 3.65 -1.39 -14.01
CA ASP A 367 3.18 -0.04 -14.35
C ASP A 367 2.95 0.82 -13.12
N HIS A 368 2.49 0.21 -12.02
CA HIS A 368 2.34 0.90 -10.75
C HIS A 368 2.52 -0.05 -9.58
N ILE A 369 3.36 0.32 -8.63
CA ILE A 369 3.50 -0.35 -7.35
C ILE A 369 2.96 0.62 -6.30
N SER A 370 1.81 0.29 -5.71
CA SER A 370 1.20 1.15 -4.71
C SER A 370 2.04 1.22 -3.44
N THR A 371 2.24 2.42 -2.94
CA THR A 371 2.93 2.67 -1.67
C THR A 371 1.99 2.60 -0.47
N GLY A 372 0.70 2.39 -0.72
CA GLY A 372 -0.36 2.57 0.26
C GLY A 372 -0.55 1.44 1.26
N GLY A 373 -0.09 0.24 0.98
CA GLY A 373 -0.31 -0.89 1.90
C GLY A 373 -1.78 -1.05 2.30
N GLY A 374 -2.09 -0.83 3.57
CA GLY A 374 -3.46 -0.90 4.10
C GLY A 374 -4.42 0.10 3.46
N ALA A 375 -3.94 1.28 3.10
CA ALA A 375 -4.77 2.28 2.42
C ALA A 375 -5.20 1.80 1.02
N SER A 376 -4.29 1.16 0.27
CA SER A 376 -4.62 0.56 -1.02
C SER A 376 -5.69 -0.52 -0.87
N LEU A 377 -5.54 -1.37 0.13
CA LEU A 377 -6.49 -2.45 0.40
C LEU A 377 -7.87 -1.89 0.76
N GLU A 378 -7.94 -0.91 1.64
CA GLU A 378 -9.21 -0.28 2.04
C GLU A 378 -9.89 0.45 0.86
N LEU A 379 -9.11 1.08 -0.01
CA LEU A 379 -9.66 1.69 -1.22
C LEU A 379 -10.25 0.62 -2.17
N MET A 380 -9.56 -0.50 -2.32
CA MET A 380 -10.07 -1.64 -3.11
C MET A 380 -11.30 -2.29 -2.48
N GLU A 381 -11.48 -2.18 -1.17
CA GLU A 381 -12.70 -2.60 -0.46
C GLU A 381 -13.89 -1.66 -0.70
N GLY A 382 -13.68 -0.57 -1.42
CA GLY A 382 -14.73 0.43 -1.68
C GLY A 382 -14.93 1.42 -0.52
N LYS A 383 -14.03 1.47 0.44
CA LYS A 383 -14.11 2.40 1.58
C LYS A 383 -13.67 3.80 1.17
N GLU A 384 -14.28 4.80 1.79
CA GLU A 384 -13.81 6.17 1.71
C GLU A 384 -12.64 6.36 2.67
N LEU A 385 -11.54 6.94 2.17
CA LEU A 385 -10.36 7.19 2.99
C LEU A 385 -10.40 8.62 3.53
N PRO A 386 -10.34 8.83 4.86
CA PRO A 386 -10.45 10.16 5.45
C PRO A 386 -9.46 11.19 4.89
N GLY A 387 -8.21 10.79 4.66
CA GLY A 387 -7.19 11.68 4.12
C GLY A 387 -7.42 12.07 2.67
N ILE A 388 -8.22 11.34 1.93
CA ILE A 388 -8.63 11.67 0.55
C ILE A 388 -9.89 12.51 0.56
N VAL A 389 -10.90 12.10 1.34
CA VAL A 389 -12.18 12.84 1.46
C VAL A 389 -11.94 14.28 1.89
N ALA A 390 -10.95 14.50 2.76
CA ALA A 390 -10.59 15.83 3.26
C ALA A 390 -9.98 16.77 2.19
N LEU A 391 -9.49 16.23 1.08
CA LEU A 391 -8.95 17.05 -0.01
C LEU A 391 -10.06 17.76 -0.78
N ASN A 392 -9.75 18.96 -1.29
CA ASN A 392 -10.71 19.75 -2.06
C ASN A 392 -11.01 19.08 -3.41
N ASP A 393 -12.27 19.09 -3.79
CA ASP A 393 -12.73 18.60 -5.08
C ASP A 393 -12.35 19.58 -6.20
N LYS A 394 -12.11 19.07 -7.42
CA LYS A 394 -11.95 19.87 -8.63
C LYS A 394 -13.21 20.56 -9.03
#